data_fe04f9215a7f94b8d237d312d2ad08e9
#
_entry.id   fe04f9215a7f94b8d237d312d2ad08e9
#
_cell.length_a   1.000
_cell.length_b   1.000
_cell.length_c   1.000
_cell.angle_alpha   90.00
_cell.angle_beta   90.00
_cell.angle_gamma   90.00
#
_symmetry.space_group_name_H-M   'P 1'
#
loop_
_entity.id
_entity.type
_entity.pdbx_description
1 polymer ?
#
loop_
_entity_poly.entity_id
_entity_poly.type
_entity_poly.pdbx_seq_one_letter_code
_entity_poly.pdbx_strand_id
1 'polypeptide(L)'
;MKALERFRDGRLRVLVATDVMSRGIDVDDISHVVNYDVPTNAEDYVHRIGRTARAGASGTAFTFVSIMEFPELDAIEMLIDSEIRVEELEGFPYRERAVPHEGRLAGRKKRRAFGGRVMGRRGRRR
;
A
#
# COMPACT_ATOMS: atom_id res chain seq x y z
N MET A 1 -2.67 -11.67 23.16
CA MET A 1 -1.82 -10.96 24.15
C MET A 1 -0.45 -11.61 24.27
N LYS A 2 -0.33 -12.86 24.69
CA LYS A 2 0.98 -13.54 24.84
C LYS A 2 1.85 -13.56 23.58
N ALA A 3 1.28 -13.68 22.37
CA ALA A 3 2.05 -13.69 21.12
C ALA A 3 2.68 -12.32 20.83
N LEU A 4 1.94 -11.24 21.06
CA LEU A 4 2.43 -9.88 20.88
C LEU A 4 3.58 -9.53 21.84
N GLU A 5 3.44 -9.92 23.11
CA GLU A 5 4.50 -9.75 24.11
C GLU A 5 5.76 -10.51 23.70
N ARG A 6 5.62 -11.77 23.28
CA ARG A 6 6.75 -12.58 22.82
C ARG A 6 7.42 -12.03 21.56
N PHE A 7 6.64 -11.42 20.66
CA PHE A 7 7.17 -10.75 19.49
C PHE A 7 7.92 -9.47 19.88
N ARG A 8 7.35 -8.68 20.77
CA ARG A 8 7.99 -7.47 21.32
C ARG A 8 9.31 -7.79 22.05
N ASP A 9 9.34 -8.88 22.80
CA ASP A 9 10.53 -9.35 23.52
C ASP A 9 11.57 -10.03 22.60
N GLY A 10 11.34 -10.10 21.29
CA GLY A 10 12.22 -10.78 20.34
C GLY A 10 12.21 -12.31 20.41
N ARG A 11 11.28 -12.89 21.16
CA ARG A 11 11.12 -14.36 21.29
C ARG A 11 10.39 -14.98 20.09
N LEU A 12 9.69 -14.18 19.32
CA LEU A 12 9.10 -14.55 18.04
C LEU A 12 9.67 -13.67 16.95
N ARG A 13 10.08 -14.28 15.86
CA ARG A 13 10.61 -13.55 14.70
C ARG A 13 9.53 -13.04 13.77
N VAL A 14 8.38 -13.68 13.77
CA VAL A 14 7.26 -13.37 12.88
C VAL A 14 5.97 -13.33 13.69
N LEU A 15 5.17 -12.30 13.47
CA LEU A 15 3.83 -12.17 14.01
C LEU A 15 2.84 -12.07 12.84
N VAL A 16 1.85 -12.96 12.83
CA VAL A 16 0.72 -12.89 11.89
C VAL A 16 -0.46 -12.28 12.62
N ALA A 17 -1.03 -11.23 12.04
CA ALA A 17 -2.12 -10.49 12.64
C ALA A 17 -3.16 -10.06 11.60
N THR A 18 -4.40 -9.90 12.02
CA THR A 18 -5.47 -9.31 11.23
C THR A 18 -5.53 -7.78 11.43
N ASP A 19 -6.30 -7.08 10.59
CA ASP A 19 -6.47 -5.62 10.69
C ASP A 19 -6.99 -5.15 12.05
N VAL A 20 -7.88 -5.90 12.65
CA VAL A 20 -8.43 -5.58 13.98
C VAL A 20 -7.33 -5.54 15.04
N MET A 21 -6.36 -6.45 14.94
CA MET A 21 -5.23 -6.48 15.85
C MET A 21 -4.14 -5.49 15.47
N SER A 22 -3.95 -5.22 14.18
CA SER A 22 -2.87 -4.34 13.71
C SER A 22 -3.07 -2.89 14.16
N ARG A 23 -4.27 -2.42 14.33
CA ARG A 23 -4.60 -1.09 14.86
C ARG A 23 -4.22 -0.89 16.33
N GLY A 24 -4.17 -1.97 17.10
CA GLY A 24 -3.77 -1.97 18.51
C GLY A 24 -2.35 -2.43 18.79
N ILE A 25 -1.60 -2.78 17.73
CA ILE A 25 -0.22 -3.23 17.89
C ILE A 25 0.69 -2.01 18.09
N ASP A 26 1.12 -1.83 19.31
CA ASP A 26 2.15 -0.86 19.69
C ASP A 26 3.52 -1.56 19.70
N VAL A 27 4.00 -1.92 18.52
CA VAL A 27 5.35 -2.43 18.30
C VAL A 27 5.97 -1.60 17.21
N ASP A 28 6.96 -0.85 17.57
CA ASP A 28 7.81 -0.11 16.65
C ASP A 28 9.06 -0.91 16.30
N ASP A 29 9.85 -0.43 15.35
CA ASP A 29 11.10 -1.04 14.89
C ASP A 29 10.95 -2.44 14.26
N ILE A 30 9.81 -2.69 13.64
CA ILE A 30 9.61 -3.88 12.83
C ILE A 30 10.44 -3.74 11.54
N SER A 31 11.33 -4.69 11.27
CA SER A 31 12.19 -4.65 10.08
C SER A 31 11.42 -4.83 8.77
N HIS A 32 10.41 -5.69 8.79
CA HIS A 32 9.61 -6.05 7.61
C HIS A 32 8.14 -6.10 7.95
N VAL A 33 7.33 -5.48 7.09
CA VAL A 33 5.87 -5.63 7.09
C VAL A 33 5.47 -6.34 5.81
N VAL A 34 4.70 -7.40 5.92
CA VAL A 34 4.17 -8.15 4.78
C VAL A 34 2.65 -8.05 4.78
N ASN A 35 2.09 -7.41 3.77
CA ASN A 35 0.66 -7.43 3.51
C ASN A 35 0.35 -8.62 2.60
N TYR A 36 -0.29 -9.64 3.15
CA TYR A 36 -0.72 -10.80 2.38
C TYR A 36 -1.84 -10.45 1.42
N ASP A 37 -2.78 -9.63 1.87
CA ASP A 37 -3.84 -9.03 1.06
C ASP A 37 -3.65 -7.51 0.99
N VAL A 38 -4.01 -6.90 -0.14
CA VAL A 38 -4.05 -5.46 -0.27
C VAL A 38 -5.15 -4.89 0.63
N PRO A 39 -4.85 -3.95 1.53
CA PRO A 39 -5.87 -3.31 2.35
C PRO A 39 -6.95 -2.66 1.49
N THR A 40 -8.22 -2.87 1.82
CA THR A 40 -9.35 -2.23 1.15
C THR A 40 -9.40 -0.72 1.41
N ASN A 41 -8.90 -0.29 2.56
CA ASN A 41 -8.73 1.11 2.91
C ASN A 41 -7.25 1.51 2.75
N ALA A 42 -7.00 2.52 1.92
CA ALA A 42 -5.64 3.01 1.66
C ALA A 42 -4.93 3.54 2.92
N GLU A 43 -5.67 4.11 3.86
CA GLU A 43 -5.11 4.58 5.14
C GLU A 43 -4.58 3.44 6.00
N ASP A 44 -5.22 2.27 5.95
CA ASP A 44 -4.76 1.08 6.68
C ASP A 44 -3.38 0.62 6.16
N TYR A 45 -3.12 0.75 4.87
CA TYR A 45 -1.80 0.50 4.31
C TYR A 45 -0.74 1.40 4.97
N VAL A 46 -0.99 2.70 5.05
CA VAL A 46 -0.07 3.65 5.66
C VAL A 46 0.17 3.32 7.14
N HIS A 47 -0.89 2.96 7.87
CA HIS A 47 -0.77 2.55 9.27
C HIS A 47 0.04 1.27 9.44
N ARG A 48 -0.12 0.28 8.54
CA ARG A 48 0.63 -0.98 8.60
C ARG A 48 2.10 -0.75 8.32
N ILE A 49 2.45 -0.07 7.22
CA ILE A 49 3.85 0.19 6.90
C ILE A 49 4.51 1.16 7.87
N GLY A 50 3.73 2.02 8.53
CA GLY A 50 4.20 2.91 9.57
C GLY A 50 4.71 2.22 10.84
N ARG A 51 4.67 0.89 10.92
CA ARG A 51 5.31 0.09 11.97
C ARG A 51 6.78 -0.18 11.69
N THR A 52 7.22 0.09 10.49
CA THR A 52 8.63 -0.03 10.07
C THR A 52 9.19 1.32 9.67
N ALA A 53 10.50 1.42 9.55
CA ALA A 53 11.21 2.65 9.12
C ALA A 53 10.94 3.89 9.97
N ARG A 54 10.71 3.74 11.29
CA ARG A 54 10.54 4.86 12.22
C ARG A 54 11.90 5.34 12.77
N ALA A 55 11.92 6.61 13.19
CA ALA A 55 13.05 7.25 13.88
C ALA A 55 14.40 7.14 13.14
N GLY A 56 14.39 7.18 11.80
CA GLY A 56 15.60 7.08 10.97
C GLY A 56 16.11 5.66 10.74
N ALA A 57 15.42 4.63 11.26
CA ALA A 57 15.68 3.25 10.90
C ALA A 57 15.13 2.92 9.51
N SER A 58 15.81 2.07 8.76
CA SER A 58 15.31 1.54 7.49
C SER A 58 14.37 0.36 7.72
N GLY A 59 13.32 0.29 6.95
CA GLY A 59 12.39 -0.84 6.98
C GLY A 59 11.91 -1.18 5.57
N THR A 60 11.40 -2.39 5.40
CA THR A 60 10.90 -2.88 4.12
C THR A 60 9.45 -3.32 4.25
N ALA A 61 8.62 -2.93 3.32
CA ALA A 61 7.24 -3.38 3.21
C ALA A 61 7.05 -4.14 1.89
N PHE A 62 6.45 -5.31 1.98
CA PHE A 62 6.01 -6.11 0.82
C PHE A 62 4.49 -6.21 0.82
N THR A 63 3.91 -6.15 -0.36
CA THR A 63 2.48 -6.35 -0.54
C THR A 63 2.25 -7.29 -1.70
N PHE A 64 1.59 -8.41 -1.45
CA PHE A 64 1.14 -9.29 -2.52
C PHE A 64 -0.10 -8.70 -3.17
N VAL A 65 -0.12 -8.66 -4.49
CA VAL A 65 -1.21 -8.04 -5.25
C VAL A 65 -1.68 -9.01 -6.32
N SER A 66 -2.95 -9.35 -6.28
CA SER A 66 -3.63 -10.06 -7.37
C SER A 66 -4.25 -9.08 -8.37
N ILE A 67 -4.62 -9.57 -9.55
CA ILE A 67 -5.26 -8.74 -10.58
C ILE A 67 -6.55 -8.08 -10.05
N MET A 68 -7.28 -8.78 -9.20
CA MET A 68 -8.54 -8.28 -8.62
C MET A 68 -8.34 -7.13 -7.64
N GLU A 69 -7.13 -6.97 -7.09
CA GLU A 69 -6.80 -5.97 -6.07
C GLU A 69 -6.13 -4.71 -6.65
N PHE A 70 -6.05 -4.57 -7.96
CA PHE A 70 -5.50 -3.36 -8.58
C PHE A 70 -6.24 -2.06 -8.21
N PRO A 71 -7.58 -2.03 -8.08
CA PRO A 71 -8.26 -0.82 -7.63
C PRO A 71 -7.81 -0.34 -6.25
N GLU A 72 -7.59 -1.25 -5.31
CA GLU A 72 -7.11 -0.95 -3.97
C GLU A 72 -5.66 -0.46 -3.99
N LEU A 73 -4.80 -1.10 -4.79
CA LEU A 73 -3.42 -0.66 -4.98
C LEU A 73 -3.36 0.75 -5.58
N ASP A 74 -4.20 1.04 -6.55
CA ASP A 74 -4.34 2.36 -7.14
C ASP A 74 -4.74 3.43 -6.12
N ALA A 75 -5.67 3.10 -5.22
CA ALA A 75 -6.09 4.00 -4.16
C ALA A 75 -4.95 4.29 -3.17
N ILE A 76 -4.15 3.28 -2.84
CA ILE A 76 -2.96 3.43 -1.99
C ILE A 76 -1.94 4.36 -2.65
N GLU A 77 -1.57 4.10 -3.90
CA GLU A 77 -0.61 4.92 -4.64
C GLU A 77 -1.06 6.37 -4.80
N MET A 78 -2.37 6.57 -4.97
CA MET A 78 -2.96 7.91 -4.99
C MET A 78 -2.82 8.62 -3.65
N LEU A 79 -3.03 7.91 -2.54
CA LEU A 79 -2.93 8.47 -1.20
C LEU A 79 -1.49 8.87 -0.86
N ILE A 80 -0.53 7.99 -1.15
CA ILE A 80 0.90 8.23 -0.86
C ILE A 80 1.58 9.09 -1.92
N ASP A 81 0.89 9.42 -3.02
CA ASP A 81 1.40 10.17 -4.17
C ASP A 81 2.69 9.58 -4.77
N SER A 82 2.79 8.26 -4.76
CA SER A 82 3.96 7.52 -5.24
C SER A 82 3.55 6.17 -5.80
N GLU A 83 4.25 5.71 -6.84
CA GLU A 83 4.10 4.35 -7.33
C GLU A 83 4.89 3.38 -6.46
N ILE A 84 4.29 2.22 -6.16
CA ILE A 84 4.96 1.14 -5.45
C ILE A 84 5.70 0.31 -6.48
N ARG A 85 6.99 0.09 -6.24
CA ARG A 85 7.83 -0.72 -7.10
C ARG A 85 7.30 -2.15 -7.17
N VAL A 86 7.11 -2.66 -8.38
CA VAL A 86 6.72 -4.06 -8.61
C VAL A 86 7.97 -4.92 -8.70
N GLU A 87 7.97 -6.01 -7.96
CA GLU A 87 9.00 -7.03 -8.02
C GLU A 87 8.36 -8.37 -8.34
N GLU A 88 9.02 -9.14 -9.17
CA GLU A 88 8.66 -10.52 -9.46
C GLU A 88 9.71 -11.45 -8.84
N LEU A 89 9.24 -12.55 -8.26
CA LEU A 89 10.14 -13.55 -7.71
C LEU A 89 10.67 -14.41 -8.87
N GLU A 90 11.98 -14.40 -9.04
CA GLU A 90 12.66 -15.21 -10.07
C GLU A 90 12.41 -16.70 -9.83
N GLY A 91 12.07 -17.41 -10.92
CA GLY A 91 11.77 -18.85 -10.88
C GLY A 91 10.41 -19.22 -10.30
N PHE A 92 9.60 -18.25 -9.89
CA PHE A 92 8.24 -18.53 -9.44
C PHE A 92 7.28 -18.73 -10.63
N PRO A 93 6.50 -19.82 -10.67
CA PRO A 93 5.57 -20.08 -11.77
C PRO A 93 4.29 -19.26 -11.63
N TYR A 94 4.30 -18.01 -12.07
CA TYR A 94 3.10 -17.19 -12.11
C TYR A 94 2.10 -17.76 -13.11
N ARG A 95 0.85 -17.94 -12.69
CA ARG A 95 -0.24 -18.40 -13.55
C ARG A 95 -0.74 -17.29 -14.47
N GLU A 96 -0.77 -16.07 -13.95
CA GLU A 96 -1.19 -14.88 -14.66
C GLU A 96 -0.14 -13.79 -14.44
N ARG A 97 0.25 -13.11 -15.51
CA ARG A 97 1.14 -11.96 -15.42
C ARG A 97 0.29 -10.69 -15.33
N ALA A 98 0.51 -9.94 -14.28
CA ALA A 98 -0.08 -8.62 -14.17
C ALA A 98 0.47 -7.70 -15.26
N VAL A 99 -0.37 -6.80 -15.75
CA VAL A 99 0.06 -5.73 -16.67
C VAL A 99 1.12 -4.87 -15.96
N PRO A 100 2.19 -4.48 -16.66
CA PRO A 100 3.20 -3.59 -16.08
C PRO A 100 2.59 -2.36 -15.46
N HIS A 101 3.00 -2.08 -14.24
CA HIS A 101 2.40 -1.09 -13.36
C HIS A 101 3.00 0.32 -13.52
N GLU A 102 4.14 0.39 -14.18
CA GLU A 102 4.91 1.61 -14.33
C GLU A 102 4.16 2.68 -15.15
N GLY A 103 4.20 3.91 -14.66
CA GLY A 103 3.65 5.06 -15.36
C GLY A 103 2.14 5.30 -15.17
N ARG A 104 1.43 4.49 -14.36
CA ARG A 104 -0.02 4.65 -14.15
C ARG A 104 -0.40 5.94 -13.46
N LEU A 105 0.37 6.37 -12.48
CA LEU A 105 0.13 7.63 -11.77
C LEU A 105 0.28 8.84 -12.68
N ALA A 106 1.26 8.84 -13.57
CA ALA A 106 1.47 9.89 -14.55
C ALA A 106 0.28 10.01 -15.52
N GLY A 107 -0.26 8.88 -15.98
CA GLY A 107 -1.45 8.83 -16.83
C GLY A 107 -2.71 9.33 -16.12
N ARG A 108 -2.87 9.07 -14.82
CA ARG A 108 -3.99 9.54 -14.01
C ARG A 108 -3.90 11.03 -13.68
N LYS A 109 -2.71 11.54 -13.36
CA LYS A 109 -2.49 12.98 -13.16
C LYS A 109 -2.84 13.76 -14.43
N LYS A 110 -2.47 13.26 -15.63
CA LYS A 110 -2.88 13.85 -16.91
C LYS A 110 -4.40 13.85 -17.11
N ARG A 111 -5.09 12.75 -16.81
CA ARG A 111 -6.56 12.66 -16.96
C ARG A 111 -7.30 13.61 -16.02
N ARG A 112 -6.85 13.76 -14.76
CA ARG A 112 -7.43 14.72 -13.81
C ARG A 112 -7.18 16.17 -14.22
N ALA A 113 -5.99 16.51 -14.70
CA ALA A 113 -5.68 17.84 -15.20
C ALA A 113 -6.53 18.21 -16.42
N PHE A 114 -6.87 17.24 -17.28
CA PHE A 114 -7.71 17.45 -18.46
C PHE A 114 -9.21 17.46 -18.13
N GLY A 115 -9.67 16.67 -17.17
CA GLY A 115 -11.08 16.62 -16.74
C GLY A 115 -11.55 17.82 -15.93
N GLY A 116 -10.64 18.55 -15.30
CA GLY A 116 -10.94 19.74 -14.50
C GLY A 116 -11.19 21.01 -15.34
N ARG A 117 -11.01 20.97 -16.65
CA ARG A 117 -11.06 22.17 -17.52
C ARG A 117 -12.36 22.35 -18.29
N VAL A 118 -13.35 21.48 -18.12
CA VAL A 118 -14.60 21.52 -18.93
C VAL A 118 -15.82 22.08 -18.18
N MET A 119 -15.69 22.52 -16.93
CA MET A 119 -16.79 23.19 -16.22
C MET A 119 -16.48 24.66 -15.90
N GLY A 120 -16.42 25.48 -16.93
CA GLY A 120 -16.26 26.92 -16.75
C GLY A 120 -16.51 27.72 -17.98
N ARG A 121 -17.71 27.60 -18.58
CA ARG A 121 -18.30 28.67 -19.42
C ARG A 121 -19.74 28.35 -19.82
N ARG A 122 -20.67 28.61 -18.94
CA ARG A 122 -21.99 29.04 -19.40
C ARG A 122 -22.12 30.51 -19.08
N GLY A 123 -21.86 31.30 -20.12
CA GLY A 123 -22.08 32.72 -20.14
C GLY A 123 -23.55 33.05 -19.92
N ARG A 124 -23.79 33.99 -19.05
CA ARG A 124 -25.02 34.79 -19.03
C ARG A 124 -25.25 35.37 -20.41
N ARG A 125 -26.41 35.12 -20.96
CA ARG A 125 -27.07 36.04 -21.87
C ARG A 125 -28.43 36.40 -21.27
N ARG A 126 -28.59 37.65 -21.13
CA ARG A 126 -29.68 38.62 -20.94
C ARG A 126 -31.09 38.05 -21.08
#